data_9822a8d215aeadc3168a0dc2f9af4d48
#
_entry.id   9822a8d215aeadc3168a0dc2f9af4d48
#
_cell.length_a   1.000
_cell.length_b   1.000
_cell.length_c   1.000
_cell.angle_alpha   90.00
_cell.angle_beta   90.00
_cell.angle_gamma   90.00
#
_symmetry.space_group_name_H-M   'P 1'
#
loop_
_entity.id
_entity.type
_entity.pdbx_description
1 polymer ?
#
loop_
_entity_poly.entity_id
_entity_poly.type
_entity_poly.pdbx_seq_one_letter_code
_entity_poly.pdbx_strand_id
1 'polypeptide(L)'
;TNFATIANLKQQTPERVAGSRALYKVNGNSLITTAGLFKNGDITEGTFTIGDATFTIDGTTTLNSLINQINKSDKSYASAYWDTLSGTLVVQSTLSGESLINIESGTSNFTKVMGFTESVAGKETLVTERQTLGQNAIVKINGTTVTSTSNTITSDISKIKGLTINLKGVSAGETVTIKVEQDNEGIYNAVNDI
;
A
#
# COMPACT_ATOMS: atom_id res chain seq x y z
N THR A 1 -13.32 -7.14 27.98
CA THR A 1 -13.13 -5.85 27.26
C THR A 1 -12.30 -4.93 28.13
N ASN A 2 -11.17 -4.45 27.64
CA ASN A 2 -10.25 -3.61 28.39
C ASN A 2 -10.47 -2.09 28.18
N PHE A 3 -11.69 -1.69 27.78
CA PHE A 3 -12.02 -0.28 27.54
C PHE A 3 -11.69 0.62 28.74
N ALA A 4 -12.04 0.19 29.94
CA ALA A 4 -11.74 0.94 31.16
C ALA A 4 -10.22 1.17 31.35
N THR A 5 -9.41 0.19 31.00
CA THR A 5 -7.94 0.29 31.04
C THR A 5 -7.40 1.22 29.97
N ILE A 6 -7.90 1.10 28.73
CA ILE A 6 -7.49 1.95 27.60
C ILE A 6 -7.89 3.40 27.84
N ALA A 7 -9.12 3.64 28.30
CA ALA A 7 -9.63 4.98 28.62
C ALA A 7 -9.08 5.50 29.95
N ASN A 8 -8.30 4.69 30.70
CA ASN A 8 -7.76 5.00 32.00
C ASN A 8 -8.83 5.56 32.95
N LEU A 9 -9.97 4.86 33.05
CA LEU A 9 -11.07 5.25 33.91
C LEU A 9 -10.72 5.02 35.36
N LYS A 10 -10.73 6.08 36.16
CA LYS A 10 -10.55 6.04 37.62
C LYS A 10 -11.82 6.52 38.27
N GLN A 11 -12.25 5.80 39.31
CA GLN A 11 -13.36 6.24 40.12
C GLN A 11 -12.94 7.49 40.91
N GLN A 12 -13.65 8.58 40.72
CA GLN A 12 -13.52 9.80 41.46
C GLN A 12 -14.78 9.98 42.33
N THR A 13 -14.58 10.30 43.61
CA THR A 13 -15.58 10.39 44.64
C THR A 13 -16.82 11.21 44.33
N PRO A 14 -17.98 10.79 44.85
CA PRO A 14 -18.51 9.43 44.99
C PRO A 14 -19.37 9.02 43.81
N GLU A 15 -19.66 9.91 42.87
CA GLU A 15 -20.67 9.66 41.81
C GLU A 15 -20.15 9.86 40.40
N ARG A 16 -18.86 10.11 40.23
CA ARG A 16 -18.26 10.42 38.91
C ARG A 16 -17.04 9.57 38.62
N VAL A 17 -17.05 8.93 37.44
CA VAL A 17 -15.87 8.31 36.86
C VAL A 17 -15.43 9.17 35.67
N ALA A 18 -14.20 9.68 35.69
CA ALA A 18 -13.61 10.43 34.61
C ALA A 18 -12.43 9.66 34.01
N GLY A 19 -12.38 9.58 32.67
CA GLY A 19 -11.21 9.10 31.97
C GLY A 19 -10.11 10.17 31.99
N SER A 20 -8.88 9.78 32.30
CA SER A 20 -7.72 10.68 32.23
C SER A 20 -7.03 10.68 30.88
N ARG A 21 -7.44 9.80 29.95
CA ARG A 21 -6.97 9.79 28.56
C ARG A 21 -8.09 10.24 27.63
N ALA A 22 -7.82 11.26 26.85
CA ALA A 22 -8.70 11.61 25.74
C ALA A 22 -8.70 10.46 24.73
N LEU A 23 -9.90 10.05 24.29
CA LEU A 23 -10.04 9.22 23.11
C LEU A 23 -9.69 10.10 21.91
N TYR A 24 -8.50 9.89 21.35
CA TYR A 24 -7.99 10.72 20.29
C TYR A 24 -8.74 10.39 18.99
N LYS A 25 -9.58 11.29 18.55
CA LYS A 25 -10.30 11.17 17.29
C LYS A 25 -9.87 12.30 16.37
N VAL A 26 -9.08 11.96 15.35
CA VAL A 26 -8.74 12.90 14.29
C VAL A 26 -9.99 13.17 13.45
N ASN A 27 -10.35 14.46 13.30
CA ASN A 27 -11.36 14.86 12.35
C ASN A 27 -10.70 15.06 10.99
N GLY A 28 -10.99 14.17 10.04
CA GLY A 28 -10.41 14.21 8.70
C GLY A 28 -10.71 15.47 7.88
N ASN A 29 -11.71 16.28 8.30
CA ASN A 29 -12.05 17.55 7.66
C ASN A 29 -11.33 18.75 8.30
N SER A 30 -10.62 18.56 9.41
CA SER A 30 -9.78 19.62 9.97
C SER A 30 -8.53 19.82 9.12
N LEU A 31 -8.01 21.04 9.12
CA LEU A 31 -6.74 21.34 8.47
C LEU A 31 -5.64 20.48 9.09
N ILE A 32 -4.85 19.83 8.25
CA ILE A 32 -3.81 18.89 8.69
C ILE A 32 -2.69 19.59 9.50
N THR A 33 -2.53 20.89 9.30
CA THR A 33 -1.59 21.76 10.02
C THR A 33 -2.12 22.27 11.38
N THR A 34 -3.36 21.89 11.77
CA THR A 34 -3.93 22.29 13.06
C THR A 34 -3.09 21.75 14.20
N ALA A 35 -2.63 22.63 15.10
CA ALA A 35 -1.84 22.27 16.27
C ALA A 35 -2.59 21.27 17.16
N GLY A 36 -1.88 20.24 17.61
CA GLY A 36 -2.43 19.18 18.46
C GLY A 36 -3.41 18.24 17.75
N LEU A 37 -3.54 18.29 16.42
CA LEU A 37 -4.40 17.37 15.66
C LEU A 37 -3.86 15.93 15.71
N PHE A 38 -2.55 15.75 15.70
CA PHE A 38 -1.90 14.44 15.73
C PHE A 38 -1.08 14.25 17.00
N LYS A 39 -1.10 13.03 17.51
CA LYS A 39 -0.41 12.68 18.77
C LYS A 39 1.11 12.85 18.69
N ASN A 40 1.69 12.62 17.50
CA ASN A 40 3.14 12.57 17.30
C ASN A 40 3.75 13.93 16.94
N GLY A 41 2.96 15.00 16.94
CA GLY A 41 3.39 16.37 16.69
C GLY A 41 2.57 17.08 15.63
N ASP A 42 2.86 18.37 15.47
CA ASP A 42 2.19 19.23 14.51
C ASP A 42 2.84 19.09 13.14
N ILE A 43 2.02 19.12 12.09
CA ILE A 43 2.47 19.03 10.71
C ILE A 43 2.75 20.42 10.17
N THR A 44 3.88 20.59 9.50
CA THR A 44 4.27 21.81 8.80
C THR A 44 3.83 21.79 7.35
N GLU A 45 3.54 22.96 6.79
CA GLU A 45 3.39 23.13 5.35
C GLU A 45 4.65 22.67 4.61
N GLY A 46 4.49 22.29 3.34
CA GLY A 46 5.59 21.84 2.50
C GLY A 46 5.21 20.65 1.63
N THR A 47 6.20 19.89 1.19
CA THR A 47 6.03 18.77 0.27
C THR A 47 6.55 17.46 0.84
N PHE A 48 6.06 16.34 0.29
CA PHE A 48 6.58 15.00 0.46
C PHE A 48 6.26 14.17 -0.80
N THR A 49 6.84 12.98 -0.95
CA THR A 49 6.58 12.11 -2.10
C THR A 49 6.09 10.73 -1.66
N ILE A 50 5.24 10.12 -2.49
CA ILE A 50 4.90 8.70 -2.44
C ILE A 50 5.03 8.17 -3.87
N GLY A 51 5.86 7.14 -4.07
CA GLY A 51 6.22 6.68 -5.41
C GLY A 51 6.85 7.83 -6.21
N ASP A 52 6.32 8.10 -7.40
CA ASP A 52 6.76 9.20 -8.28
C ASP A 52 5.89 10.46 -8.15
N ALA A 53 4.95 10.47 -7.19
CA ALA A 53 4.04 11.60 -6.98
C ALA A 53 4.53 12.51 -5.85
N THR A 54 4.52 13.83 -6.09
CA THR A 54 4.75 14.85 -5.07
C THR A 54 3.43 15.41 -4.58
N PHE A 55 3.28 15.47 -3.26
CA PHE A 55 2.12 16.02 -2.56
C PHE A 55 2.51 17.29 -1.82
N THR A 56 1.63 18.26 -1.84
CA THR A 56 1.82 19.55 -1.15
C THR A 56 0.83 19.67 0.00
N ILE A 57 1.34 20.08 1.13
CA ILE A 57 0.57 20.47 2.31
C ILE A 57 0.62 21.98 2.44
N ASP A 58 -0.52 22.62 2.43
CA ASP A 58 -0.72 24.05 2.59
C ASP A 58 -1.79 24.35 3.65
N GLY A 59 -2.06 25.64 3.89
CA GLY A 59 -3.04 26.11 4.86
C GLY A 59 -4.50 25.72 4.55
N THR A 60 -4.78 25.01 3.46
CA THR A 60 -6.13 24.52 3.07
C THR A 60 -6.23 23.01 3.09
N THR A 61 -5.12 22.31 3.23
CA THR A 61 -5.04 20.86 3.14
C THR A 61 -5.66 20.21 4.38
N THR A 62 -6.66 19.34 4.17
CA THR A 62 -7.25 18.48 5.20
C THR A 62 -6.76 17.04 5.04
N LEU A 63 -6.87 16.21 6.09
CA LEU A 63 -6.51 14.80 6.01
C LEU A 63 -7.30 14.07 4.91
N ASN A 64 -8.61 14.33 4.83
CA ASN A 64 -9.47 13.73 3.81
C ASN A 64 -9.08 14.20 2.39
N SER A 65 -8.76 15.49 2.20
CA SER A 65 -8.33 16.00 0.89
C SER A 65 -6.99 15.38 0.46
N LEU A 66 -6.05 15.23 1.39
CA LEU A 66 -4.76 14.59 1.12
C LEU A 66 -4.91 13.12 0.77
N ILE A 67 -5.71 12.36 1.53
CA ILE A 67 -6.04 10.96 1.22
C ILE A 67 -6.64 10.83 -0.17
N ASN A 68 -7.58 11.72 -0.52
CA ASN A 68 -8.18 11.74 -1.86
C ASN A 68 -7.17 12.06 -2.96
N GLN A 69 -6.20 12.95 -2.72
CA GLN A 69 -5.14 13.25 -3.68
C GLN A 69 -4.23 12.02 -3.89
N ILE A 70 -3.84 11.33 -2.82
CA ILE A 70 -3.04 10.10 -2.90
C ILE A 70 -3.79 9.04 -3.72
N ASN A 71 -5.07 8.81 -3.41
CA ASN A 71 -5.90 7.78 -4.04
C ASN A 71 -6.21 8.05 -5.52
N LYS A 72 -6.16 9.31 -5.95
CA LYS A 72 -6.36 9.73 -7.35
C LYS A 72 -5.08 9.79 -8.17
N SER A 73 -3.93 9.66 -7.52
CA SER A 73 -2.64 9.79 -8.20
C SER A 73 -2.18 8.44 -8.74
N ASP A 74 -2.17 8.27 -10.05
CA ASP A 74 -1.60 7.07 -10.68
C ASP A 74 -0.09 6.92 -10.44
N LYS A 75 0.60 8.04 -10.19
CA LYS A 75 2.05 8.06 -9.95
C LYS A 75 2.44 7.73 -8.50
N SER A 76 1.49 7.74 -7.58
CA SER A 76 1.76 7.31 -6.19
C SER A 76 1.95 5.80 -6.09
N TYR A 77 1.37 5.03 -7.02
CA TYR A 77 1.28 3.57 -6.97
C TYR A 77 0.74 3.07 -5.63
N ALA A 78 -0.07 3.88 -4.96
CA ALA A 78 -0.56 3.62 -3.62
C ALA A 78 -2.00 4.10 -3.44
N SER A 79 -2.67 3.49 -2.48
CA SER A 79 -3.91 3.97 -1.90
C SER A 79 -3.72 4.23 -0.42
N ALA A 80 -4.45 5.18 0.14
CA ALA A 80 -4.34 5.58 1.53
C ALA A 80 -5.71 5.65 2.20
N TYR A 81 -5.73 5.39 3.51
CA TYR A 81 -6.90 5.61 4.37
C TYR A 81 -6.47 5.87 5.81
N TRP A 82 -7.34 6.53 6.56
CA TRP A 82 -7.14 6.74 7.99
C TRP A 82 -7.77 5.59 8.78
N ASP A 83 -6.95 4.83 9.51
CA ASP A 83 -7.44 3.83 10.44
C ASP A 83 -7.81 4.50 11.77
N THR A 84 -9.08 4.59 12.05
CA THR A 84 -9.61 5.22 13.27
C THR A 84 -9.38 4.40 14.52
N LEU A 85 -9.11 3.09 14.41
CA LEU A 85 -8.87 2.21 15.55
C LEU A 85 -7.43 2.38 16.07
N SER A 86 -6.46 2.35 15.17
CA SER A 86 -5.05 2.57 15.50
C SER A 86 -4.69 4.05 15.61
N GLY A 87 -5.48 4.94 14.97
CA GLY A 87 -5.16 6.36 14.85
C GLY A 87 -3.96 6.62 13.95
N THR A 88 -3.83 5.84 12.87
CA THR A 88 -2.71 5.91 11.93
C THR A 88 -3.19 6.09 10.49
N LEU A 89 -2.37 6.76 9.70
CA LEU A 89 -2.53 6.75 8.23
C LEU A 89 -1.92 5.46 7.68
N VAL A 90 -2.73 4.70 6.96
CA VAL A 90 -2.28 3.49 6.28
C VAL A 90 -2.13 3.79 4.81
N VAL A 91 -1.00 3.38 4.23
CA VAL A 91 -0.70 3.46 2.80
C VAL A 91 -0.49 2.06 2.27
N GLN A 92 -1.23 1.68 1.23
CA GLN A 92 -1.16 0.36 0.61
C GLN A 92 -0.68 0.49 -0.83
N SER A 93 0.21 -0.41 -1.26
CA SER A 93 0.62 -0.47 -2.67
C SER A 93 -0.55 -0.92 -3.56
N THR A 94 -0.70 -0.27 -4.71
CA THR A 94 -1.58 -0.73 -5.80
C THR A 94 -0.84 -1.66 -6.77
N LEU A 95 0.48 -1.77 -6.62
CA LEU A 95 1.30 -2.72 -7.38
C LEU A 95 1.22 -4.11 -6.74
N SER A 96 1.22 -5.13 -7.57
CA SER A 96 1.30 -6.52 -7.12
C SER A 96 2.76 -6.95 -6.87
N GLY A 97 2.92 -8.05 -6.13
CA GLY A 97 4.23 -8.63 -5.83
C GLY A 97 4.95 -7.98 -4.66
N GLU A 98 6.22 -8.36 -4.51
CA GLU A 98 7.10 -7.84 -3.48
C GLU A 98 7.62 -6.46 -3.90
N SER A 99 7.06 -5.41 -3.34
CA SER A 99 7.43 -4.03 -3.63
C SER A 99 7.35 -3.19 -2.37
N LEU A 100 8.39 -2.43 -2.08
CA LEU A 100 8.37 -1.39 -1.08
C LEU A 100 7.64 -0.16 -1.62
N ILE A 101 6.83 0.45 -0.76
CA ILE A 101 6.27 1.77 -1.05
C ILE A 101 7.35 2.79 -0.72
N ASN A 102 7.86 3.49 -1.73
CA ASN A 102 8.82 4.56 -1.51
C ASN A 102 8.07 5.81 -1.00
N ILE A 103 8.44 6.27 0.20
CA ILE A 103 7.93 7.50 0.80
C ILE A 103 9.12 8.32 1.24
N GLU A 104 9.23 9.54 0.75
CA GLU A 104 10.34 10.42 1.05
C GLU A 104 9.85 11.74 1.64
N SER A 105 10.59 12.23 2.63
CA SER A 105 10.38 13.57 3.18
C SER A 105 10.81 14.62 2.16
N GLY A 106 9.99 15.64 2.00
CA GLY A 106 10.36 16.86 1.31
C GLY A 106 10.62 17.98 2.31
N THR A 107 9.92 19.11 2.13
CA THR A 107 10.01 20.27 3.03
C THR A 107 9.05 20.21 4.22
N SER A 108 7.99 19.37 4.15
CA SER A 108 7.07 19.10 5.27
C SER A 108 7.61 17.98 6.16
N ASN A 109 7.33 18.06 7.45
CA ASN A 109 7.61 16.99 8.42
C ASN A 109 6.52 15.90 8.46
N PHE A 110 5.59 15.90 7.51
CA PHE A 110 4.44 14.99 7.44
C PHE A 110 4.83 13.53 7.60
N THR A 111 5.79 13.07 6.82
CA THR A 111 6.22 11.66 6.79
C THR A 111 6.75 11.19 8.15
N LYS A 112 7.44 12.08 8.85
CA LYS A 112 7.94 11.85 10.22
C LYS A 112 6.80 11.81 11.24
N VAL A 113 5.88 12.77 11.21
CA VAL A 113 4.74 12.82 12.13
C VAL A 113 3.83 11.61 11.92
N MET A 114 3.62 11.17 10.67
CA MET A 114 2.89 9.93 10.36
C MET A 114 3.68 8.67 10.69
N GLY A 115 4.98 8.77 10.95
CA GLY A 115 5.84 7.64 11.31
C GLY A 115 6.28 6.80 10.12
N PHE A 116 6.24 7.34 8.89
CA PHE A 116 6.78 6.68 7.70
C PHE A 116 8.29 6.83 7.61
N THR A 117 8.82 7.93 8.11
CA THR A 117 10.27 8.19 8.16
C THR A 117 10.71 8.48 9.58
N GLU A 118 12.00 8.28 9.83
CA GLU A 118 12.67 8.66 11.07
C GLU A 118 14.00 9.35 10.75
N SER A 119 14.48 10.14 11.69
CA SER A 119 15.77 10.85 11.53
C SER A 119 16.92 9.97 12.00
N VAL A 120 17.75 9.53 11.07
CA VAL A 120 18.96 8.76 11.35
C VAL A 120 20.16 9.61 10.94
N ALA A 121 21.01 9.94 11.91
CA ALA A 121 22.20 10.79 11.70
C ALA A 121 21.90 12.12 10.97
N GLY A 122 20.74 12.72 11.26
CA GLY A 122 20.31 14.00 10.66
C GLY A 122 19.69 13.89 9.26
N LYS A 123 19.50 12.67 8.74
CA LYS A 123 18.82 12.40 7.48
C LYS A 123 17.50 11.68 7.74
N GLU A 124 16.43 12.11 7.10
CA GLU A 124 15.15 11.39 7.13
C GLU A 124 15.26 10.12 6.29
N THR A 125 14.93 8.99 6.90
CA THR A 125 15.05 7.67 6.30
C THR A 125 13.72 6.94 6.45
N LEU A 126 13.32 6.20 5.40
CA LEU A 126 12.11 5.39 5.39
C LEU A 126 12.21 4.25 6.42
N VAL A 127 11.17 4.09 7.25
CA VAL A 127 11.08 2.99 8.23
C VAL A 127 10.52 1.75 7.54
N THR A 128 11.41 0.95 6.98
CA THR A 128 11.05 -0.25 6.20
C THR A 128 10.48 -1.38 7.06
N GLU A 129 10.84 -1.45 8.35
CA GLU A 129 10.35 -2.46 9.30
C GLU A 129 8.83 -2.36 9.56
N ARG A 130 8.22 -1.22 9.21
CA ARG A 130 6.77 -1.02 9.31
C ARG A 130 6.02 -1.40 8.04
N GLN A 131 6.72 -1.80 7.00
CA GLN A 131 6.10 -2.26 5.75
C GLN A 131 5.94 -3.77 5.77
N THR A 132 4.74 -4.23 5.42
CA THR A 132 4.49 -5.63 5.10
C THR A 132 4.54 -5.77 3.59
N LEU A 133 5.52 -6.51 3.10
CA LEU A 133 5.71 -6.73 1.67
C LEU A 133 4.66 -7.70 1.12
N GLY A 134 4.26 -7.49 -0.12
CA GLY A 134 3.55 -8.48 -0.90
C GLY A 134 4.44 -9.68 -1.23
N GLN A 135 3.90 -10.67 -1.89
CA GLN A 135 4.64 -11.85 -2.33
C GLN A 135 4.65 -11.93 -3.87
N ASN A 136 5.81 -12.27 -4.41
CA ASN A 136 5.93 -12.55 -5.83
C ASN A 136 5.24 -13.86 -6.19
N ALA A 137 4.65 -13.90 -7.37
CA ALA A 137 4.16 -15.13 -7.96
C ALA A 137 5.35 -16.03 -8.35
N ILE A 138 5.28 -17.30 -7.99
CA ILE A 138 6.28 -18.31 -8.34
C ILE A 138 5.58 -19.43 -9.11
N VAL A 139 6.03 -19.70 -10.32
CA VAL A 139 5.51 -20.76 -11.16
C VAL A 139 6.66 -21.59 -11.75
N LYS A 140 6.46 -22.90 -11.84
CA LYS A 140 7.43 -23.79 -12.49
C LYS A 140 6.92 -24.17 -13.88
N ILE A 141 7.67 -23.78 -14.93
CA ILE A 141 7.31 -24.02 -16.32
C ILE A 141 8.40 -24.90 -16.94
N ASN A 142 8.04 -26.07 -17.43
CA ASN A 142 8.99 -27.06 -18.03
C ASN A 142 10.22 -27.32 -17.12
N GLY A 143 9.99 -27.40 -15.79
CA GLY A 143 11.07 -27.64 -14.82
C GLY A 143 11.83 -26.39 -14.38
N THR A 144 11.64 -25.25 -15.05
CA THR A 144 12.28 -23.96 -14.72
C THR A 144 11.37 -23.15 -13.79
N THR A 145 11.92 -22.65 -12.68
CA THR A 145 11.21 -21.73 -11.79
C THR A 145 11.23 -20.31 -12.35
N VAL A 146 10.06 -19.73 -12.47
CA VAL A 146 9.85 -18.34 -12.91
C VAL A 146 9.23 -17.56 -11.76
N THR A 147 9.83 -16.44 -11.40
CA THR A 147 9.31 -15.51 -10.39
C THR A 147 8.85 -14.23 -11.08
N SER A 148 7.68 -13.73 -10.68
CA SER A 148 7.07 -12.53 -11.24
C SER A 148 6.37 -11.71 -10.17
N THR A 149 6.42 -10.40 -10.30
CA THR A 149 5.60 -9.48 -9.47
C THR A 149 4.13 -9.50 -9.89
N SER A 150 3.80 -10.05 -11.07
CA SER A 150 2.44 -10.17 -11.60
C SER A 150 1.95 -11.61 -11.52
N ASN A 151 0.65 -11.79 -11.24
CA ASN A 151 -0.03 -13.08 -11.38
C ASN A 151 -0.33 -13.46 -12.85
N THR A 152 -0.05 -12.55 -13.79
CA THR A 152 -0.12 -12.82 -15.24
C THR A 152 1.28 -13.05 -15.77
N ILE A 153 1.58 -14.28 -16.16
CA ILE A 153 2.86 -14.68 -16.72
C ILE A 153 2.72 -14.62 -18.23
N THR A 154 3.31 -13.60 -18.84
CA THR A 154 3.28 -13.37 -20.30
C THR A 154 4.38 -14.15 -21.01
N SER A 155 4.36 -14.12 -22.34
CA SER A 155 5.42 -14.68 -23.19
C SER A 155 6.81 -14.14 -22.84
N ASP A 156 6.90 -12.85 -22.47
CA ASP A 156 8.17 -12.22 -22.12
C ASP A 156 8.74 -12.76 -20.81
N ILE A 157 7.87 -13.13 -19.88
CA ILE A 157 8.25 -13.72 -18.58
C ILE A 157 8.53 -15.21 -18.74
N SER A 158 7.63 -15.96 -19.38
CA SER A 158 7.74 -17.40 -19.55
C SER A 158 8.79 -17.83 -20.58
N LYS A 159 9.18 -16.92 -21.49
CA LYS A 159 10.02 -17.17 -22.68
C LYS A 159 9.40 -18.15 -23.68
N ILE A 160 8.10 -18.40 -23.58
CA ILE A 160 7.35 -19.26 -24.50
C ILE A 160 6.41 -18.37 -25.33
N LYS A 161 6.69 -18.27 -26.62
CA LYS A 161 5.93 -17.43 -27.55
C LYS A 161 4.45 -17.81 -27.57
N GLY A 162 3.57 -16.82 -27.41
CA GLY A 162 2.12 -16.99 -27.45
C GLY A 162 1.51 -17.52 -26.14
N LEU A 163 2.31 -17.84 -25.11
CA LEU A 163 1.80 -18.33 -23.83
C LEU A 163 1.51 -17.16 -22.88
N THR A 164 0.29 -17.14 -22.34
CA THR A 164 -0.09 -16.28 -21.20
C THR A 164 -0.77 -17.15 -20.15
N ILE A 165 -0.26 -17.12 -18.91
CA ILE A 165 -0.80 -17.87 -17.79
C ILE A 165 -1.31 -16.89 -16.74
N ASN A 166 -2.58 -17.01 -16.34
CA ASN A 166 -3.16 -16.26 -15.23
C ASN A 166 -3.22 -17.16 -13.98
N LEU A 167 -2.36 -16.88 -13.02
CA LEU A 167 -2.30 -17.61 -11.75
C LEU A 167 -3.48 -17.19 -10.86
N LYS A 168 -4.30 -18.15 -10.44
CA LYS A 168 -5.49 -17.93 -9.61
C LYS A 168 -5.30 -18.37 -8.16
N GLY A 169 -4.28 -19.13 -7.88
CA GLY A 169 -3.99 -19.68 -6.56
C GLY A 169 -2.79 -20.60 -6.59
N VAL A 170 -2.49 -21.19 -5.45
CA VAL A 170 -1.41 -22.17 -5.31
C VAL A 170 -1.94 -23.54 -5.71
N SER A 171 -1.24 -24.21 -6.63
CA SER A 171 -1.52 -25.63 -6.94
C SER A 171 -0.99 -26.50 -5.80
N ALA A 172 -1.81 -27.30 -5.18
CA ALA A 172 -1.43 -28.19 -4.05
C ALA A 172 -0.51 -29.37 -4.48
N GLY A 173 0.50 -29.09 -5.31
CA GLY A 173 1.43 -30.10 -5.86
C GLY A 173 0.96 -30.70 -7.18
N GLU A 174 -0.17 -30.27 -7.73
CA GLU A 174 -0.67 -30.74 -9.02
C GLU A 174 0.07 -30.07 -10.19
N THR A 175 0.35 -30.86 -11.22
CA THR A 175 0.97 -30.38 -12.47
C THR A 175 -0.12 -30.24 -13.51
N VAL A 176 -0.18 -29.05 -14.15
CA VAL A 176 -1.03 -28.82 -15.31
C VAL A 176 -0.19 -29.03 -16.57
N THR A 177 -0.65 -29.93 -17.44
CA THR A 177 -0.03 -30.15 -18.74
C THR A 177 -0.81 -29.37 -19.81
N ILE A 178 -0.13 -28.49 -20.51
CA ILE A 178 -0.67 -27.77 -21.66
C ILE A 178 -0.04 -28.38 -22.93
N LYS A 179 -0.88 -28.94 -23.79
CA LYS A 179 -0.45 -29.46 -25.09
C LYS A 179 -0.76 -28.39 -26.15
N VAL A 180 0.25 -27.97 -26.88
CA VAL A 180 0.09 -27.07 -28.03
C VAL A 180 0.21 -27.92 -29.29
N GLU A 181 -0.86 -27.95 -30.06
CA GLU A 181 -0.89 -28.63 -31.35
C GLU A 181 -1.01 -27.61 -32.48
N GLN A 182 -0.38 -27.91 -33.59
CA GLN A 182 -0.53 -27.09 -34.78
C GLN A 182 -1.89 -27.43 -35.41
N ASP A 183 -2.67 -26.42 -35.73
CA ASP A 183 -3.93 -26.59 -36.48
C ASP A 183 -3.62 -26.82 -37.96
N ASN A 184 -3.31 -28.07 -38.27
CA ASN A 184 -3.00 -28.48 -39.65
C ASN A 184 -4.26 -28.47 -40.53
N GLU A 185 -5.44 -28.66 -39.98
CA GLU A 185 -6.71 -28.66 -40.70
C GLU A 185 -7.08 -27.23 -41.15
N GLY A 186 -6.91 -26.23 -40.28
CA GLY A 186 -7.09 -24.82 -40.64
C GLY A 186 -6.13 -24.37 -41.74
N ILE A 187 -4.88 -24.82 -41.69
CA ILE A 187 -3.88 -24.52 -42.72
C ILE A 187 -4.27 -25.18 -44.05
N TYR A 188 -4.70 -26.45 -44.03
CA TYR A 188 -5.11 -27.19 -45.21
C TYR A 188 -6.33 -26.54 -45.87
N ASN A 189 -7.34 -26.18 -45.08
CA ASN A 189 -8.54 -25.51 -45.59
C ASN A 189 -8.22 -24.14 -46.20
N ALA A 190 -7.36 -23.35 -45.54
CA ALA A 190 -6.94 -22.03 -46.05
C ALA A 190 -6.15 -22.12 -47.38
N VAL A 191 -5.47 -23.23 -47.63
CA VAL A 191 -4.75 -23.48 -48.92
C VAL A 191 -5.69 -23.97 -50.02
N ASN A 192 -6.74 -24.72 -49.64
CA ASN A 192 -7.70 -25.24 -50.63
C ASN A 192 -8.76 -24.20 -51.09
N ASP A 193 -8.93 -23.11 -50.34
CA ASP A 193 -9.86 -22.02 -50.67
C ASP A 193 -9.24 -20.95 -51.59
N ILE A 194 -8.01 -21.19 -52.11
CA ILE A 194 -7.33 -20.34 -53.11
C ILE A 194 -7.52 -20.96 -54.48
#